data_c55c873857c7bbbabfdaf054becd826e
#
_entry.id   c55c873857c7bbbabfdaf054becd826e
#
_cell.length_a   1.000
_cell.length_b   1.000
_cell.length_c   1.000
_cell.angle_alpha   90.00
_cell.angle_beta   90.00
_cell.angle_gamma   90.00
#
_symmetry.space_group_name_H-M   'P 1'
#
loop_
_entity.id
_entity.type
_entity.pdbx_description
1 polymer ?
#
loop_
_entity_poly.entity_id
_entity_poly.type
_entity_poly.pdbx_seq_one_letter_code
_entity_poly.pdbx_strand_id
1 'polypeptide(L)'
;IYSAIEIPLENGTFTVVEVQQLLGDNKIRAVSMRSTDGLKRGAEAIDLGAPISVPVGTPTLGRIFNVIGEPVDEQGEVIADETLPIHREAPAFTELETKPSIFETGIKVVDLLAPYRRGGKIGLFGGAGVGKTVLIMELINNIAKAHGGVSVFGGVGERTREGNDLYEEMKESGVINENNFADSKVALVYGQMNEPPGARMRVGLTALTMAEYFRDVNKQDVLLFIDNIFRFTQAGSEVSALLGRMPSAVGYQPTLATEMGALQERITSTTQGSITSIQAVYVPADDLTDPAPATTFAHLDATTVLSRGLAAKGIYPAVDPLDSTSTMLQPGIVTETHYEIAENVKETLQRYKELQDIIAILGIDELSEDDRLTVARARKVERFLS
;
A
#
# COMPACT_ATOMS: atom_id res chain seq x y z
N ILE A 1 -16.65 -19.52 9.75
CA ILE A 1 -16.57 -18.14 9.21
C ILE A 1 -15.43 -18.10 8.21
N TYR A 2 -15.54 -17.24 7.18
CA TYR A 2 -14.57 -17.04 6.08
C TYR A 2 -14.45 -18.18 5.07
N SER A 3 -15.21 -19.27 5.16
CA SER A 3 -15.24 -20.27 4.10
C SER A 3 -15.70 -19.66 2.78
N ALA A 4 -15.09 -20.09 1.68
CA ALA A 4 -15.49 -19.72 0.34
C ALA A 4 -16.60 -20.67 -0.14
N ILE A 5 -17.64 -20.10 -0.71
CA ILE A 5 -18.75 -20.83 -1.29
C ILE A 5 -18.88 -20.45 -2.76
N GLU A 6 -18.93 -21.44 -3.62
CA GLU A 6 -19.11 -21.27 -5.06
C GLU A 6 -20.55 -21.49 -5.44
N ILE A 7 -21.11 -20.56 -6.20
CA ILE A 7 -22.48 -20.63 -6.71
C ILE A 7 -22.43 -20.63 -8.24
N PRO A 8 -22.67 -21.77 -8.90
CA PRO A 8 -22.72 -21.85 -10.34
C PRO A 8 -23.88 -21.02 -10.91
N LEU A 9 -23.63 -20.32 -11.99
CA LEU A 9 -24.62 -19.52 -12.71
C LEU A 9 -25.06 -20.23 -14.01
N GLU A 10 -26.26 -19.91 -14.48
CA GLU A 10 -26.83 -20.51 -15.69
C GLU A 10 -26.03 -20.26 -16.97
N ASN A 11 -25.22 -19.21 -17.00
CA ASN A 11 -24.34 -18.85 -18.11
C ASN A 11 -23.02 -19.63 -18.14
N GLY A 12 -22.83 -20.60 -17.25
CA GLY A 12 -21.60 -21.39 -17.14
C GLY A 12 -20.48 -20.74 -16.35
N THR A 13 -20.71 -19.55 -15.79
CA THR A 13 -19.80 -18.90 -14.85
C THR A 13 -20.18 -19.24 -13.40
N PHE A 14 -19.42 -18.76 -12.44
CA PHE A 14 -19.71 -18.94 -11.04
C PHE A 14 -19.48 -17.65 -10.25
N THR A 15 -20.13 -17.54 -9.10
CA THR A 15 -19.91 -16.47 -8.13
C THR A 15 -19.32 -17.07 -6.87
N VAL A 16 -18.28 -16.44 -6.33
CA VAL A 16 -17.70 -16.80 -5.04
C VAL A 16 -18.21 -15.84 -3.97
N VAL A 17 -18.68 -16.42 -2.86
CA VAL A 17 -19.11 -15.66 -1.68
C VAL A 17 -18.32 -16.12 -0.47
N GLU A 18 -18.09 -15.21 0.46
CA GLU A 18 -17.36 -15.48 1.72
C GLU A 18 -18.34 -15.45 2.88
N VAL A 19 -18.32 -16.49 3.72
CA VAL A 19 -19.17 -16.60 4.91
C VAL A 19 -18.74 -15.56 5.94
N GLN A 20 -19.68 -14.70 6.35
CA GLN A 20 -19.46 -13.64 7.33
C GLN A 20 -20.13 -13.92 8.69
N GLN A 21 -21.29 -14.57 8.69
CA GLN A 21 -22.06 -14.85 9.90
C GLN A 21 -22.69 -16.23 9.86
N LEU A 22 -22.70 -16.90 10.99
CA LEU A 22 -23.49 -18.10 11.25
C LEU A 22 -24.76 -17.67 11.95
N LEU A 23 -25.93 -17.91 11.32
CA LEU A 23 -27.22 -17.45 11.81
C LEU A 23 -27.94 -18.46 12.71
N GLY A 24 -27.45 -19.70 12.81
CA GLY A 24 -28.16 -20.83 13.38
C GLY A 24 -29.08 -21.49 12.37
N ASP A 25 -29.74 -22.59 12.76
CA ASP A 25 -30.69 -23.35 11.93
C ASP A 25 -30.12 -23.69 10.53
N ASN A 26 -28.85 -24.06 10.46
CA ASN A 26 -28.14 -24.36 9.21
C ASN A 26 -28.16 -23.21 8.18
N LYS A 27 -28.23 -21.98 8.66
CA LYS A 27 -28.21 -20.77 7.82
C LYS A 27 -26.96 -19.97 8.05
N ILE A 28 -26.45 -19.39 6.98
CA ILE A 28 -25.32 -18.48 6.98
C ILE A 28 -25.67 -17.17 6.28
N ARG A 29 -24.90 -16.15 6.54
CA ARG A 29 -24.88 -14.93 5.75
C ARG A 29 -23.48 -14.77 5.16
N ALA A 30 -23.43 -14.56 3.86
CA ALA A 30 -22.19 -14.45 3.12
C ALA A 30 -22.18 -13.17 2.27
N VAL A 31 -20.99 -12.71 1.91
CA VAL A 31 -20.78 -11.51 1.08
C VAL A 31 -20.16 -11.93 -0.24
N SER A 32 -20.71 -11.44 -1.34
CA SER A 32 -20.24 -11.76 -2.69
C SER A 32 -18.93 -11.04 -3.02
N MET A 33 -18.03 -11.75 -3.69
CA MET A 33 -16.81 -11.23 -4.28
C MET A 33 -16.98 -10.76 -5.73
N ARG A 34 -18.17 -10.97 -6.31
CA ARG A 34 -18.55 -10.57 -7.67
C ARG A 34 -19.94 -9.96 -7.67
N SER A 35 -20.36 -9.46 -8.83
CA SER A 35 -21.76 -9.06 -9.02
C SER A 35 -22.70 -10.19 -8.62
N THR A 36 -23.79 -9.83 -7.97
CA THR A 36 -24.88 -10.74 -7.61
C THR A 36 -25.92 -10.91 -8.73
N ASP A 37 -25.70 -10.28 -9.86
CA ASP A 37 -26.59 -10.39 -11.02
C ASP A 37 -26.67 -11.84 -11.49
N GLY A 38 -27.92 -12.31 -11.73
CA GLY A 38 -28.15 -13.67 -12.14
C GLY A 38 -28.29 -14.70 -11.01
N LEU A 39 -28.01 -14.32 -9.75
CA LEU A 39 -28.28 -15.19 -8.61
C LEU A 39 -29.77 -15.34 -8.40
N LYS A 40 -30.22 -16.59 -8.27
CA LYS A 40 -31.62 -16.95 -8.06
C LYS A 40 -31.84 -17.62 -6.72
N ARG A 41 -32.98 -17.38 -6.12
CA ARG A 41 -33.38 -18.12 -4.93
C ARG A 41 -33.50 -19.62 -5.25
N GLY A 42 -32.92 -20.47 -4.43
CA GLY A 42 -32.85 -21.90 -4.62
C GLY A 42 -31.73 -22.39 -5.51
N ALA A 43 -30.82 -21.51 -5.94
CA ALA A 43 -29.58 -21.92 -6.60
C ALA A 43 -28.75 -22.81 -5.69
N GLU A 44 -28.03 -23.76 -6.26
CA GLU A 44 -27.07 -24.60 -5.55
C GLU A 44 -25.87 -23.77 -5.07
N ALA A 45 -25.37 -24.05 -3.88
CA ALA A 45 -24.20 -23.41 -3.30
C ALA A 45 -23.26 -24.50 -2.79
N ILE A 46 -22.00 -24.44 -3.22
CA ILE A 46 -21.00 -25.46 -2.94
C ILE A 46 -19.98 -24.89 -1.96
N ASP A 47 -19.90 -25.47 -0.77
CA ASP A 47 -18.86 -25.11 0.20
C ASP A 47 -17.53 -25.74 -0.25
N LEU A 48 -16.52 -24.89 -0.45
CA LEU A 48 -15.17 -25.31 -0.86
C LEU A 48 -14.34 -25.86 0.33
N GLY A 49 -14.86 -25.77 1.55
CA GLY A 49 -14.20 -26.31 2.76
C GLY A 49 -12.98 -25.53 3.22
N ALA A 50 -12.68 -24.41 2.61
CA ALA A 50 -11.54 -23.55 2.92
C ALA A 50 -11.88 -22.07 2.62
N PRO A 51 -11.12 -21.12 3.20
CA PRO A 51 -11.19 -19.72 2.79
C PRO A 51 -10.81 -19.53 1.32
N ILE A 52 -11.08 -18.35 0.76
CA ILE A 52 -10.60 -17.97 -0.56
C ILE A 52 -9.09 -18.20 -0.61
N SER A 53 -8.64 -19.02 -1.56
CA SER A 53 -7.24 -19.34 -1.77
C SER A 53 -6.79 -18.84 -3.14
N VAL A 54 -5.58 -18.27 -3.19
CA VAL A 54 -5.07 -17.56 -4.36
C VAL A 54 -3.71 -18.13 -4.78
N PRO A 55 -3.37 -18.09 -6.07
CA PRO A 55 -2.08 -18.56 -6.55
C PRO A 55 -0.96 -17.69 -5.98
N VAL A 56 0.17 -18.29 -5.72
CA VAL A 56 1.36 -17.63 -5.15
C VAL A 56 2.63 -18.06 -5.89
N GLY A 57 3.70 -17.31 -5.68
CA GLY A 57 5.01 -17.62 -6.22
C GLY A 57 5.34 -16.94 -7.54
N THR A 58 6.43 -17.35 -8.15
CA THR A 58 6.97 -16.78 -9.40
C THR A 58 5.96 -16.72 -10.55
N PRO A 59 5.03 -17.67 -10.75
CA PRO A 59 4.03 -17.57 -11.81
C PRO A 59 3.09 -16.36 -11.71
N THR A 60 3.01 -15.69 -10.55
CA THR A 60 2.20 -14.48 -10.36
C THR A 60 2.87 -13.21 -10.88
N LEU A 61 4.19 -13.23 -11.07
CA LEU A 61 4.95 -12.05 -11.50
C LEU A 61 4.54 -11.59 -12.90
N GLY A 62 4.38 -10.29 -13.04
CA GLY A 62 3.98 -9.66 -14.30
C GLY A 62 2.49 -9.78 -14.64
N ARG A 63 1.71 -10.44 -13.78
CA ARG A 63 0.30 -10.74 -14.04
C ARG A 63 -0.61 -9.88 -13.15
N ILE A 64 -1.85 -9.71 -13.61
CA ILE A 64 -2.90 -9.00 -12.87
C ILE A 64 -3.96 -10.00 -12.44
N PHE A 65 -4.29 -9.97 -11.13
CA PHE A 65 -5.29 -10.84 -10.52
C PHE A 65 -6.46 -10.04 -9.95
N ASN A 66 -7.61 -10.69 -9.85
CA ASN A 66 -8.72 -10.19 -9.05
C ASN A 66 -8.63 -10.70 -7.60
N VAL A 67 -9.64 -10.38 -6.78
CA VAL A 67 -9.68 -10.75 -5.35
C VAL A 67 -9.61 -12.26 -5.10
N ILE A 68 -10.14 -13.08 -5.99
CA ILE A 68 -10.15 -14.55 -5.86
C ILE A 68 -8.96 -15.22 -6.55
N GLY A 69 -8.01 -14.43 -7.04
CA GLY A 69 -6.77 -14.93 -7.63
C GLY A 69 -6.89 -15.37 -9.08
N GLU A 70 -7.94 -14.98 -9.80
CA GLU A 70 -8.04 -15.22 -11.23
C GLU A 70 -7.29 -14.15 -12.01
N PRO A 71 -6.54 -14.52 -13.06
CA PRO A 71 -5.90 -13.55 -13.94
C PRO A 71 -6.95 -12.78 -14.76
N VAL A 72 -6.79 -11.47 -14.85
CA VAL A 72 -7.70 -10.56 -15.56
C VAL A 72 -7.03 -9.75 -16.66
N ASP A 73 -5.80 -10.10 -17.01
CA ASP A 73 -4.95 -9.42 -17.97
C ASP A 73 -5.01 -10.02 -19.40
N GLU A 74 -5.89 -11.00 -19.63
CA GLU A 74 -6.05 -11.69 -20.91
C GLU A 74 -4.78 -12.40 -21.43
N GLN A 75 -3.83 -12.67 -20.54
CA GLN A 75 -2.55 -13.35 -20.89
C GLN A 75 -2.59 -14.87 -20.63
N GLY A 76 -3.78 -15.45 -20.55
CA GLY A 76 -3.96 -16.88 -20.33
C GLY A 76 -3.96 -17.29 -18.85
N GLU A 77 -4.10 -18.57 -18.63
CA GLU A 77 -4.14 -19.14 -17.27
C GLU A 77 -2.78 -19.03 -16.57
N VAL A 78 -2.84 -18.85 -15.24
CA VAL A 78 -1.66 -18.91 -14.37
C VAL A 78 -1.62 -20.29 -13.73
N ILE A 79 -0.56 -21.03 -14.03
CA ILE A 79 -0.28 -22.34 -13.42
C ILE A 79 0.67 -22.10 -12.27
N ALA A 80 0.12 -22.13 -11.05
CA ALA A 80 0.90 -22.03 -9.82
C ALA A 80 1.01 -23.42 -9.17
N ASP A 81 2.17 -23.71 -8.60
CA ASP A 81 2.41 -24.96 -7.90
C ASP A 81 1.65 -25.03 -6.58
N GLU A 82 1.31 -23.89 -6.00
CA GLU A 82 0.71 -23.74 -4.70
C GLU A 82 -0.32 -22.63 -4.66
N THR A 83 -1.37 -22.80 -3.86
CA THR A 83 -2.34 -21.76 -3.52
C THR A 83 -2.37 -21.59 -1.99
N LEU A 84 -2.52 -20.36 -1.52
CA LEU A 84 -2.61 -20.04 -0.10
C LEU A 84 -3.91 -19.32 0.23
N PRO A 85 -4.50 -19.57 1.41
CA PRO A 85 -5.67 -18.86 1.87
C PRO A 85 -5.32 -17.40 2.19
N ILE A 86 -6.24 -16.48 1.87
CA ILE A 86 -6.05 -15.05 2.16
C ILE A 86 -6.23 -14.72 3.65
N HIS A 87 -6.94 -15.56 4.40
CA HIS A 87 -7.08 -15.45 5.85
C HIS A 87 -5.99 -16.27 6.53
N ARG A 88 -5.00 -15.59 7.06
CA ARG A 88 -3.86 -16.17 7.77
C ARG A 88 -3.62 -15.37 9.05
N GLU A 89 -3.06 -16.05 10.03
CA GLU A 89 -2.59 -15.39 11.24
C GLU A 89 -1.31 -14.60 10.97
N ALA A 90 -1.08 -13.55 11.75
CA ALA A 90 0.18 -12.84 11.75
C ALA A 90 1.32 -13.77 12.20
N PRO A 91 2.57 -13.53 11.80
CA PRO A 91 3.72 -14.29 12.25
C PRO A 91 3.79 -14.34 13.77
N ALA A 92 4.20 -15.50 14.32
CA ALA A 92 4.37 -15.65 15.75
C ALA A 92 5.48 -14.72 16.27
N PHE A 93 5.36 -14.29 17.52
CA PHE A 93 6.35 -13.38 18.13
C PHE A 93 7.79 -13.91 18.04
N THR A 94 7.96 -15.21 18.09
CA THR A 94 9.27 -15.88 17.97
C THR A 94 9.87 -15.85 16.57
N GLU A 95 9.05 -15.59 15.57
CA GLU A 95 9.47 -15.52 14.16
C GLU A 95 9.86 -14.10 13.73
N LEU A 96 9.53 -13.10 14.55
CA LEU A 96 9.77 -11.70 14.22
C LEU A 96 11.24 -11.33 14.32
N GLU A 97 11.71 -10.56 13.35
CA GLU A 97 12.98 -9.85 13.45
C GLU A 97 12.79 -8.57 14.26
N THR A 98 13.31 -8.54 15.45
CA THR A 98 13.09 -7.44 16.40
C THR A 98 14.09 -6.29 16.26
N LYS A 99 15.24 -6.55 15.63
CA LYS A 99 16.26 -5.50 15.46
C LYS A 99 15.82 -4.52 14.38
N PRO A 100 15.67 -3.22 14.72
CA PRO A 100 15.32 -2.23 13.73
C PRO A 100 16.44 -2.08 12.70
N SER A 101 16.08 -2.12 11.42
CA SER A 101 17.01 -1.88 10.31
C SER A 101 16.37 -0.95 9.30
N ILE A 102 17.18 -0.15 8.63
CA ILE A 102 16.74 0.78 7.60
C ILE A 102 16.59 0.02 6.29
N PHE A 103 15.51 0.32 5.59
CA PHE A 103 15.29 -0.08 4.22
C PHE A 103 15.78 1.04 3.30
N GLU A 104 16.92 0.85 2.65
CA GLU A 104 17.47 1.82 1.71
C GLU A 104 16.68 1.83 0.42
N THR A 105 16.07 2.98 0.10
CA THR A 105 15.22 3.15 -1.07
C THR A 105 15.97 3.59 -2.31
N GLY A 106 17.16 4.17 -2.14
CA GLY A 106 17.93 4.82 -3.20
C GLY A 106 17.39 6.22 -3.56
N ILE A 107 16.40 6.72 -2.85
CA ILE A 107 15.84 8.05 -3.02
C ILE A 107 16.42 8.97 -1.93
N LYS A 108 17.24 9.93 -2.32
CA LYS A 108 18.03 10.76 -1.42
C LYS A 108 17.22 11.43 -0.31
N VAL A 109 16.12 12.06 -0.66
CA VAL A 109 15.27 12.78 0.30
C VAL A 109 14.66 11.85 1.34
N VAL A 110 14.26 10.64 0.92
CA VAL A 110 13.69 9.63 1.82
C VAL A 110 14.79 9.07 2.73
N ASP A 111 15.87 8.59 2.17
CA ASP A 111 16.91 7.90 2.94
C ASP A 111 17.62 8.83 3.93
N LEU A 112 17.73 10.12 3.60
CA LEU A 112 18.36 11.10 4.48
C LEU A 112 17.40 11.61 5.58
N LEU A 113 16.19 12.02 5.22
CA LEU A 113 15.32 12.82 6.08
C LEU A 113 14.10 12.07 6.66
N ALA A 114 13.67 11.02 6.01
CA ALA A 114 12.54 10.18 6.44
C ALA A 114 12.75 8.72 6.07
N PRO A 115 13.82 8.07 6.60
CA PRO A 115 14.19 6.71 6.20
C PRO A 115 13.13 5.69 6.55
N TYR A 116 12.96 4.70 5.69
CA TYR A 116 11.99 3.63 5.88
C TYR A 116 12.55 2.54 6.78
N ARG A 117 11.69 1.98 7.61
CA ARG A 117 12.00 0.78 8.38
C ARG A 117 11.79 -0.45 7.50
N ARG A 118 12.77 -1.36 7.48
CA ARG A 118 12.61 -2.67 6.86
C ARG A 118 11.53 -3.46 7.62
N GLY A 119 10.52 -3.93 6.91
CA GLY A 119 9.35 -4.54 7.52
C GLY A 119 8.38 -3.53 8.15
N GLY A 120 8.58 -2.24 7.91
CA GLY A 120 7.74 -1.17 8.39
C GLY A 120 6.57 -0.83 7.48
N LYS A 121 5.71 0.03 7.97
CA LYS A 121 4.51 0.51 7.29
C LYS A 121 4.65 2.01 7.03
N ILE A 122 4.63 2.41 5.78
CA ILE A 122 4.83 3.78 5.35
C ILE A 122 3.51 4.32 4.78
N GLY A 123 3.03 5.44 5.31
CA GLY A 123 1.92 6.17 4.76
C GLY A 123 2.38 7.10 3.64
N LEU A 124 1.79 6.99 2.46
CA LEU A 124 2.04 7.87 1.33
C LEU A 124 0.87 8.83 1.16
N PHE A 125 1.14 10.11 1.32
CA PHE A 125 0.17 11.19 1.21
C PHE A 125 0.47 12.03 -0.03
N GLY A 126 -0.55 12.36 -0.78
CA GLY A 126 -0.40 13.23 -1.94
C GLY A 126 -1.62 13.18 -2.84
N GLY A 127 -1.93 14.33 -3.43
CA GLY A 127 -3.01 14.45 -4.40
C GLY A 127 -2.62 13.91 -5.78
N ALA A 128 -3.52 14.09 -6.74
CA ALA A 128 -3.25 13.74 -8.13
C ALA A 128 -2.14 14.62 -8.73
N GLY A 129 -1.33 14.05 -9.61
CA GLY A 129 -0.34 14.79 -10.39
C GLY A 129 0.93 15.21 -9.66
N VAL A 130 1.22 14.60 -8.50
CA VAL A 130 2.43 14.90 -7.71
C VAL A 130 3.57 13.88 -7.89
N GLY A 131 3.46 12.98 -8.88
CA GLY A 131 4.50 11.98 -9.19
C GLY A 131 4.44 10.73 -8.31
N LYS A 132 3.28 10.39 -7.76
CA LYS A 132 3.09 9.14 -6.98
C LYS A 132 3.51 7.90 -7.76
N THR A 133 3.05 7.77 -9.00
CA THR A 133 3.38 6.64 -9.86
C THR A 133 4.88 6.53 -10.12
N VAL A 134 5.56 7.64 -10.42
CA VAL A 134 7.00 7.64 -10.66
C VAL A 134 7.77 7.18 -9.41
N LEU A 135 7.35 7.63 -8.23
CA LEU A 135 7.92 7.19 -6.97
C LEU A 135 7.76 5.68 -6.76
N ILE A 136 6.56 5.15 -6.99
CA ILE A 136 6.27 3.72 -6.90
C ILE A 136 7.16 2.91 -7.85
N MET A 137 7.26 3.34 -9.09
CA MET A 137 8.09 2.69 -10.11
C MET A 137 9.56 2.65 -9.73
N GLU A 138 10.09 3.76 -9.22
CA GLU A 138 11.47 3.87 -8.76
C GLU A 138 11.74 2.93 -7.56
N LEU A 139 10.82 2.86 -6.61
CA LEU A 139 10.94 1.96 -5.48
C LEU A 139 10.93 0.48 -5.90
N ILE A 140 10.04 0.09 -6.82
CA ILE A 140 9.99 -1.28 -7.36
C ILE A 140 11.32 -1.63 -8.05
N ASN A 141 11.82 -0.73 -8.86
CA ASN A 141 13.06 -0.95 -9.58
C ASN A 141 14.27 -1.06 -8.62
N ASN A 142 14.32 -0.21 -7.61
CA ASN A 142 15.42 -0.18 -6.66
C ASN A 142 15.42 -1.40 -5.74
N ILE A 143 14.27 -1.88 -5.28
CA ILE A 143 14.24 -3.12 -4.48
C ILE A 143 14.71 -4.32 -5.28
N ALA A 144 14.32 -4.41 -6.54
CA ALA A 144 14.76 -5.50 -7.40
C ALA A 144 16.28 -5.47 -7.65
N LYS A 145 16.85 -4.29 -7.87
CA LYS A 145 18.29 -4.12 -8.15
C LYS A 145 19.18 -4.25 -6.92
N ALA A 146 18.81 -3.56 -5.83
CA ALA A 146 19.66 -3.46 -4.65
C ALA A 146 19.45 -4.61 -3.66
N HIS A 147 18.24 -5.15 -3.56
CA HIS A 147 17.86 -6.15 -2.57
C HIS A 147 17.50 -7.51 -3.16
N GLY A 148 17.45 -7.62 -4.50
CA GLY A 148 17.03 -8.86 -5.18
C GLY A 148 15.58 -9.26 -4.85
N GLY A 149 14.78 -8.30 -4.42
CA GLY A 149 13.40 -8.51 -3.97
C GLY A 149 12.38 -8.30 -5.09
N VAL A 150 11.14 -8.57 -4.75
CA VAL A 150 9.98 -8.37 -5.62
C VAL A 150 8.98 -7.44 -4.96
N SER A 151 8.02 -6.98 -5.74
CA SER A 151 6.94 -6.13 -5.26
C SER A 151 5.59 -6.75 -5.55
N VAL A 152 4.61 -6.43 -4.74
CA VAL A 152 3.19 -6.72 -4.98
C VAL A 152 2.42 -5.42 -4.88
N PHE A 153 1.60 -5.13 -5.88
CA PHE A 153 0.77 -3.93 -5.91
C PHE A 153 -0.70 -4.33 -5.74
N GLY A 154 -1.32 -3.85 -4.67
CA GLY A 154 -2.74 -4.01 -4.39
C GLY A 154 -3.51 -2.73 -4.70
N GLY A 155 -4.29 -2.74 -5.77
CA GLY A 155 -5.23 -1.66 -6.10
C GLY A 155 -6.56 -1.87 -5.39
N VAL A 156 -6.86 -1.04 -4.42
CA VAL A 156 -8.05 -1.17 -3.56
C VAL A 156 -8.99 0.00 -3.78
N GLY A 157 -10.10 -0.24 -4.46
CA GLY A 157 -11.17 0.71 -4.62
C GLY A 157 -10.84 1.99 -5.40
N GLU A 158 -9.75 1.97 -6.16
CA GLU A 158 -9.34 3.08 -7.01
C GLU A 158 -9.98 3.00 -8.41
N ARG A 159 -9.72 4.00 -9.25
CA ARG A 159 -10.27 4.04 -10.61
C ARG A 159 -9.61 3.00 -11.49
N THR A 160 -10.39 2.24 -12.24
CA THR A 160 -9.89 1.23 -13.19
C THR A 160 -8.93 1.83 -14.21
N ARG A 161 -9.19 3.04 -14.67
CA ARG A 161 -8.31 3.75 -15.60
C ARG A 161 -6.91 3.97 -15.01
N GLU A 162 -6.82 4.44 -13.77
CA GLU A 162 -5.53 4.67 -13.10
C GLU A 162 -4.74 3.37 -12.91
N GLY A 163 -5.45 2.27 -12.62
CA GLY A 163 -4.84 0.94 -12.57
C GLY A 163 -4.29 0.46 -13.91
N ASN A 164 -5.01 0.74 -15.00
CA ASN A 164 -4.54 0.41 -16.34
C ASN A 164 -3.36 1.30 -16.77
N ASP A 165 -3.43 2.59 -16.51
CA ASP A 165 -2.34 3.53 -16.81
C ASP A 165 -1.05 3.09 -16.08
N LEU A 166 -1.14 2.71 -14.81
CA LEU A 166 -0.02 2.17 -14.04
C LEU A 166 0.56 0.88 -14.65
N TYR A 167 -0.30 -0.03 -15.08
CA TYR A 167 0.12 -1.27 -15.72
C TYR A 167 0.89 -1.03 -17.03
N GLU A 168 0.40 -0.13 -17.87
CA GLU A 168 1.09 0.24 -19.12
C GLU A 168 2.44 0.92 -18.81
N GLU A 169 2.51 1.84 -17.86
CA GLU A 169 3.77 2.46 -17.42
C GLU A 169 4.78 1.42 -16.88
N MET A 170 4.31 0.39 -16.18
CA MET A 170 5.16 -0.69 -15.69
C MET A 170 5.74 -1.54 -16.84
N LYS A 171 4.98 -1.74 -17.93
CA LYS A 171 5.47 -2.40 -19.13
C LYS A 171 6.50 -1.56 -19.86
N GLU A 172 6.21 -0.28 -20.08
CA GLU A 172 7.12 0.66 -20.74
C GLU A 172 8.46 0.82 -20.00
N SER A 173 8.43 0.83 -18.67
CA SER A 173 9.64 0.94 -17.85
C SER A 173 10.44 -0.36 -17.70
N GLY A 174 9.91 -1.48 -18.18
CA GLY A 174 10.52 -2.79 -18.07
C GLY A 174 10.41 -3.45 -16.70
N VAL A 175 9.60 -2.90 -15.80
CA VAL A 175 9.25 -3.54 -14.51
C VAL A 175 8.45 -4.82 -14.76
N ILE A 176 7.59 -4.81 -15.75
CA ILE A 176 6.91 -5.99 -16.29
C ILE A 176 7.57 -6.36 -17.63
N ASN A 177 8.05 -7.60 -17.73
CA ASN A 177 8.64 -8.14 -18.94
C ASN A 177 7.59 -8.98 -19.69
N GLU A 178 7.04 -8.43 -20.77
CA GLU A 178 6.00 -9.11 -21.57
C GLU A 178 6.50 -10.35 -22.32
N ASN A 179 7.80 -10.42 -22.61
CA ASN A 179 8.41 -11.56 -23.30
C ASN A 179 8.63 -12.76 -22.37
N ASN A 180 8.88 -12.48 -21.09
CA ASN A 180 9.04 -13.51 -20.06
C ASN A 180 8.53 -12.96 -18.72
N PHE A 181 7.31 -13.27 -18.38
CA PHE A 181 6.68 -12.77 -17.13
C PHE A 181 7.44 -13.15 -15.86
N ALA A 182 8.14 -14.27 -15.87
CA ALA A 182 8.94 -14.71 -14.71
C ALA A 182 10.10 -13.73 -14.36
N ASP A 183 10.56 -12.94 -15.31
CA ASP A 183 11.59 -11.91 -15.11
C ASP A 183 10.98 -10.57 -14.63
N SER A 184 9.68 -10.46 -14.54
CA SER A 184 8.99 -9.29 -14.02
C SER A 184 9.26 -9.12 -12.52
N LYS A 185 9.17 -7.87 -12.03
CA LYS A 185 9.54 -7.48 -10.67
C LYS A 185 8.34 -7.22 -9.78
N VAL A 186 7.12 -7.33 -10.31
CA VAL A 186 5.89 -7.00 -9.63
C VAL A 186 4.76 -7.95 -10.02
N ALA A 187 3.92 -8.27 -9.04
CA ALA A 187 2.60 -8.88 -9.24
C ALA A 187 1.52 -7.84 -8.87
N LEU A 188 0.42 -7.82 -9.62
CA LEU A 188 -0.66 -6.85 -9.41
C LEU A 188 -1.96 -7.57 -9.03
N VAL A 189 -2.66 -6.99 -8.07
CA VAL A 189 -3.98 -7.47 -7.63
C VAL A 189 -4.92 -6.28 -7.60
N TYR A 190 -5.99 -6.32 -8.39
CA TYR A 190 -6.95 -5.22 -8.50
C TYR A 190 -8.33 -5.60 -7.98
N GLY A 191 -8.86 -4.77 -7.08
CA GLY A 191 -10.25 -4.73 -6.67
C GLY A 191 -10.72 -3.29 -6.71
N GLN A 192 -10.96 -2.79 -7.92
CA GLN A 192 -11.21 -1.37 -8.18
C GLN A 192 -12.62 -0.94 -7.79
N MET A 193 -12.95 0.34 -7.98
CA MET A 193 -14.21 0.91 -7.47
C MET A 193 -15.48 0.36 -8.13
N ASN A 194 -15.38 -0.30 -9.26
CA ASN A 194 -16.48 -0.99 -9.93
C ASN A 194 -16.81 -2.36 -9.32
N GLU A 195 -15.94 -2.88 -8.48
CA GLU A 195 -16.14 -4.16 -7.79
C GLU A 195 -17.08 -4.00 -6.59
N PRO A 196 -17.81 -5.07 -6.19
CA PRO A 196 -18.65 -5.04 -5.00
C PRO A 196 -17.83 -4.84 -3.71
N PRO A 197 -18.45 -4.38 -2.62
CA PRO A 197 -17.72 -4.08 -1.38
C PRO A 197 -17.00 -5.29 -0.79
N GLY A 198 -17.50 -6.50 -0.97
CA GLY A 198 -16.80 -7.72 -0.55
C GLY A 198 -15.43 -7.88 -1.22
N ALA A 199 -15.36 -7.66 -2.53
CA ALA A 199 -14.12 -7.72 -3.29
C ALA A 199 -13.14 -6.61 -2.84
N ARG A 200 -13.60 -5.38 -2.74
CA ARG A 200 -12.77 -4.25 -2.28
C ARG A 200 -12.24 -4.42 -0.86
N MET A 201 -13.00 -5.08 0.00
CA MET A 201 -12.60 -5.39 1.38
C MET A 201 -11.49 -6.46 1.43
N ARG A 202 -11.49 -7.41 0.50
CA ARG A 202 -10.59 -8.58 0.53
C ARG A 202 -9.39 -8.51 -0.41
N VAL A 203 -9.41 -7.64 -1.39
CA VAL A 203 -8.30 -7.54 -2.36
C VAL A 203 -6.95 -7.22 -1.71
N GLY A 204 -6.93 -6.42 -0.66
CA GLY A 204 -5.73 -6.14 0.12
C GLY A 204 -5.14 -7.38 0.78
N LEU A 205 -5.99 -8.28 1.27
CA LEU A 205 -5.56 -9.58 1.82
C LEU A 205 -5.00 -10.50 0.74
N THR A 206 -5.55 -10.47 -0.46
CA THR A 206 -5.03 -11.25 -1.59
C THR A 206 -3.62 -10.78 -1.96
N ALA A 207 -3.42 -9.48 -2.10
CA ALA A 207 -2.10 -8.91 -2.36
C ALA A 207 -1.09 -9.25 -1.24
N LEU A 208 -1.51 -9.12 0.00
CA LEU A 208 -0.69 -9.46 1.16
C LEU A 208 -0.29 -10.94 1.18
N THR A 209 -1.20 -11.85 0.84
CA THR A 209 -0.94 -13.29 0.78
C THR A 209 0.13 -13.63 -0.25
N MET A 210 0.07 -12.99 -1.42
CA MET A 210 1.13 -13.15 -2.44
C MET A 210 2.47 -12.61 -1.94
N ALA A 211 2.48 -11.49 -1.25
CA ALA A 211 3.69 -10.92 -0.65
C ALA A 211 4.28 -11.81 0.45
N GLU A 212 3.43 -12.41 1.29
CA GLU A 212 3.86 -13.31 2.35
C GLU A 212 4.56 -14.56 1.82
N TYR A 213 4.13 -15.10 0.69
CA TYR A 213 4.81 -16.23 0.07
C TYR A 213 6.25 -15.89 -0.32
N PHE A 214 6.47 -14.75 -0.94
CA PHE A 214 7.82 -14.30 -1.30
C PHE A 214 8.70 -14.05 -0.08
N ARG A 215 8.12 -13.53 1.00
CA ARG A 215 8.84 -13.35 2.27
C ARG A 215 9.22 -14.67 2.93
N ASP A 216 8.26 -15.58 3.08
CA ASP A 216 8.39 -16.75 3.95
C ASP A 216 9.02 -17.93 3.23
N VAL A 217 8.70 -18.17 1.96
CA VAL A 217 9.19 -19.29 1.17
C VAL A 217 10.42 -18.91 0.35
N ASN A 218 10.35 -17.81 -0.39
CA ASN A 218 11.47 -17.34 -1.21
C ASN A 218 12.50 -16.54 -0.42
N LYS A 219 12.22 -16.22 0.84
CA LYS A 219 13.12 -15.50 1.77
C LYS A 219 13.62 -14.17 1.20
N GLN A 220 12.72 -13.44 0.58
CA GLN A 220 13.01 -12.17 -0.08
C GLN A 220 12.57 -10.99 0.75
N ASP A 221 13.13 -9.82 0.43
CA ASP A 221 12.59 -8.54 0.81
C ASP A 221 11.50 -8.15 -0.18
N VAL A 222 10.30 -7.90 0.31
CA VAL A 222 9.12 -7.62 -0.51
C VAL A 222 8.62 -6.21 -0.24
N LEU A 223 8.31 -5.46 -1.29
CA LEU A 223 7.50 -4.25 -1.20
C LEU A 223 6.04 -4.58 -1.46
N LEU A 224 5.18 -4.17 -0.55
CA LEU A 224 3.73 -4.25 -0.72
C LEU A 224 3.16 -2.84 -0.86
N PHE A 225 2.61 -2.54 -2.01
CA PHE A 225 1.88 -1.29 -2.24
C PHE A 225 0.38 -1.52 -2.04
N ILE A 226 -0.28 -0.66 -1.29
CA ILE A 226 -1.72 -0.66 -1.11
C ILE A 226 -2.24 0.72 -1.51
N ASP A 227 -2.95 0.78 -2.60
CA ASP A 227 -3.54 2.01 -3.11
C ASP A 227 -5.05 1.79 -3.30
N ASN A 228 -5.89 2.16 -2.37
CA ASN A 228 -5.73 3.03 -1.21
C ASN A 228 -6.21 2.34 0.07
N ILE A 229 -5.50 2.48 1.18
CA ILE A 229 -5.88 1.83 2.45
C ILE A 229 -7.22 2.36 3.01
N PHE A 230 -7.56 3.62 2.75
CA PHE A 230 -8.87 4.17 3.12
C PHE A 230 -10.03 3.40 2.48
N ARG A 231 -9.87 2.95 1.23
CA ARG A 231 -10.89 2.18 0.52
C ARG A 231 -11.12 0.81 1.14
N PHE A 232 -10.10 0.23 1.74
CA PHE A 232 -10.24 -0.99 2.55
C PHE A 232 -11.19 -0.76 3.74
N THR A 233 -10.99 0.32 4.48
CA THR A 233 -11.88 0.66 5.61
C THR A 233 -13.29 1.02 5.15
N GLN A 234 -13.42 1.76 4.07
CA GLN A 234 -14.71 2.12 3.48
C GLN A 234 -15.50 0.88 3.04
N ALA A 235 -14.86 -0.05 2.34
CA ALA A 235 -15.51 -1.31 1.94
C ALA A 235 -15.94 -2.13 3.17
N GLY A 236 -15.14 -2.17 4.21
CA GLY A 236 -15.49 -2.78 5.50
C GLY A 236 -16.73 -2.15 6.14
N SER A 237 -16.89 -0.84 6.06
CA SER A 237 -18.08 -0.15 6.57
C SER A 237 -19.33 -0.47 5.75
N GLU A 238 -19.23 -0.55 4.44
CA GLU A 238 -20.31 -0.96 3.55
C GLU A 238 -20.78 -2.39 3.85
N VAL A 239 -19.84 -3.33 4.00
CA VAL A 239 -20.15 -4.73 4.37
C VAL A 239 -20.80 -4.79 5.76
N SER A 240 -20.30 -4.05 6.73
CA SER A 240 -20.85 -3.99 8.08
C SER A 240 -22.30 -3.51 8.07
N ALA A 241 -22.62 -2.50 7.26
CA ALA A 241 -23.98 -2.02 7.07
C ALA A 241 -24.88 -3.08 6.45
N LEU A 242 -24.41 -3.79 5.41
CA LEU A 242 -25.14 -4.90 4.77
C LEU A 242 -25.42 -6.06 5.74
N LEU A 243 -24.52 -6.29 6.71
CA LEU A 243 -24.69 -7.30 7.75
C LEU A 243 -25.60 -6.85 8.90
N GLY A 244 -26.08 -5.59 8.87
CA GLY A 244 -26.97 -5.04 9.89
C GLY A 244 -26.29 -4.78 11.24
N ARG A 245 -24.97 -4.57 11.26
CA ARG A 245 -24.23 -4.20 12.46
C ARG A 245 -24.48 -2.74 12.84
N MET A 246 -24.58 -2.45 14.13
CA MET A 246 -24.72 -1.08 14.60
C MET A 246 -23.45 -0.28 14.28
N PRO A 247 -23.55 0.87 13.59
CA PRO A 247 -22.38 1.67 13.28
C PRO A 247 -21.77 2.32 14.52
N SER A 248 -20.48 2.52 14.49
CA SER A 248 -19.73 3.30 15.48
C SER A 248 -19.65 4.79 15.06
N ALA A 249 -18.70 5.53 15.61
CA ALA A 249 -18.50 6.94 15.31
C ALA A 249 -18.35 7.19 13.79
N VAL A 250 -18.98 8.27 13.30
CA VAL A 250 -18.94 8.71 11.89
C VAL A 250 -19.49 7.65 10.90
N GLY A 251 -20.23 6.65 11.39
CA GLY A 251 -20.82 5.59 10.55
C GLY A 251 -19.88 4.45 10.20
N TYR A 252 -18.66 4.41 10.76
CA TYR A 252 -17.73 3.29 10.55
C TYR A 252 -18.16 2.03 11.29
N GLN A 253 -17.62 0.89 10.84
CA GLN A 253 -17.85 -0.40 11.48
C GLN A 253 -17.27 -0.44 12.91
N PRO A 254 -17.92 -1.14 13.85
CA PRO A 254 -17.40 -1.28 15.21
C PRO A 254 -16.12 -2.10 15.28
N THR A 255 -15.81 -2.88 14.22
CA THR A 255 -14.65 -3.75 14.07
C THR A 255 -13.48 -3.09 13.34
N LEU A 256 -13.54 -1.78 13.08
CA LEU A 256 -12.52 -1.06 12.29
C LEU A 256 -11.09 -1.30 12.78
N ALA A 257 -10.85 -1.11 14.05
CA ALA A 257 -9.52 -1.30 14.64
C ALA A 257 -9.04 -2.75 14.53
N THR A 258 -9.94 -3.71 14.73
CA THR A 258 -9.62 -5.15 14.63
C THR A 258 -9.30 -5.55 13.18
N GLU A 259 -10.08 -5.08 12.23
CA GLU A 259 -9.87 -5.36 10.79
C GLU A 259 -8.55 -4.75 10.30
N MET A 260 -8.28 -3.51 10.67
CA MET A 260 -7.03 -2.83 10.36
C MET A 260 -5.84 -3.53 11.02
N GLY A 261 -5.94 -3.89 12.29
CA GLY A 261 -4.90 -4.60 13.02
C GLY A 261 -4.60 -5.97 12.41
N ALA A 262 -5.63 -6.73 12.04
CA ALA A 262 -5.46 -8.03 11.40
C ALA A 262 -4.70 -7.94 10.06
N LEU A 263 -4.92 -6.89 9.28
CA LEU A 263 -4.16 -6.63 8.05
C LEU A 263 -2.73 -6.19 8.37
N GLN A 264 -2.55 -5.20 9.22
CA GLN A 264 -1.29 -4.52 9.45
C GLN A 264 -0.26 -5.38 10.19
N GLU A 265 -0.68 -6.22 11.13
CA GLU A 265 0.23 -7.08 11.90
C GLU A 265 0.85 -8.22 11.08
N ARG A 266 0.27 -8.56 9.94
CA ARG A 266 0.86 -9.51 8.99
C ARG A 266 2.02 -8.89 8.21
N ILE A 267 2.07 -7.56 8.11
CA ILE A 267 3.08 -6.79 7.39
C ILE A 267 4.25 -6.54 8.35
N THR A 268 5.28 -7.35 8.28
CA THR A 268 6.41 -7.28 9.21
C THR A 268 7.65 -7.97 8.65
N SER A 269 8.78 -7.74 9.29
CA SER A 269 10.01 -8.51 9.09
C SER A 269 9.97 -9.79 9.92
N THR A 270 10.36 -10.89 9.30
CA THR A 270 10.60 -12.16 9.97
C THR A 270 12.06 -12.57 9.83
N THR A 271 12.46 -13.63 10.51
CA THR A 271 13.80 -14.22 10.37
C THR A 271 14.06 -14.76 8.96
N GLN A 272 13.03 -14.94 8.15
CA GLN A 272 13.12 -15.46 6.78
C GLN A 272 13.24 -14.34 5.74
N GLY A 273 12.50 -13.26 5.90
CA GLY A 273 12.45 -12.15 4.96
C GLY A 273 11.67 -10.98 5.52
N SER A 274 11.34 -9.99 4.69
CA SER A 274 10.57 -8.83 5.12
C SER A 274 9.47 -8.45 4.13
N ILE A 275 8.39 -7.88 4.65
CA ILE A 275 7.43 -7.10 3.87
C ILE A 275 7.47 -5.67 4.39
N THR A 276 7.86 -4.74 3.53
CA THR A 276 7.76 -3.31 3.77
C THR A 276 6.59 -2.79 2.97
N SER A 277 5.61 -2.15 3.63
CA SER A 277 4.43 -1.65 2.93
C SER A 277 4.48 -0.16 2.72
N ILE A 278 4.00 0.26 1.55
CA ILE A 278 3.73 1.65 1.21
C ILE A 278 2.24 1.74 0.92
N GLN A 279 1.54 2.47 1.78
CA GLN A 279 0.10 2.56 1.78
C GLN A 279 -0.31 3.98 1.44
N ALA A 280 -0.97 4.17 0.29
CA ALA A 280 -1.57 5.45 -0.03
C ALA A 280 -2.73 5.69 0.94
N VAL A 281 -2.72 6.85 1.58
CA VAL A 281 -3.72 7.23 2.58
C VAL A 281 -4.51 8.42 2.06
N TYR A 282 -5.81 8.26 1.93
CA TYR A 282 -6.74 9.35 1.69
C TYR A 282 -7.31 9.82 3.03
N VAL A 283 -7.29 11.13 3.23
CA VAL A 283 -7.82 11.77 4.44
C VAL A 283 -9.10 12.50 4.07
N PRO A 284 -10.28 12.00 4.49
CA PRO A 284 -11.56 12.64 4.18
C PRO A 284 -11.61 14.07 4.72
N ALA A 285 -11.95 15.03 3.86
CA ALA A 285 -12.06 16.45 4.21
C ALA A 285 -10.81 17.05 4.90
N ASP A 286 -9.63 16.47 4.68
CA ASP A 286 -8.38 16.81 5.35
C ASP A 286 -8.43 16.71 6.89
N ASP A 287 -9.38 15.94 7.41
CA ASP A 287 -9.58 15.72 8.85
C ASP A 287 -8.80 14.49 9.34
N LEU A 288 -7.65 14.74 9.94
CA LEU A 288 -6.80 13.69 10.54
C LEU A 288 -7.42 13.02 11.76
N THR A 289 -8.50 13.59 12.31
CA THR A 289 -9.22 13.02 13.47
C THR A 289 -10.31 12.03 13.07
N ASP A 290 -10.60 11.92 11.76
CA ASP A 290 -11.50 10.91 11.24
C ASP A 290 -11.00 9.50 11.65
N PRO A 291 -11.90 8.60 12.10
CA PRO A 291 -11.51 7.27 12.61
C PRO A 291 -10.67 6.42 11.63
N ALA A 292 -10.89 6.53 10.32
CA ALA A 292 -10.16 5.73 9.35
C ALA A 292 -8.68 6.13 9.24
N PRO A 293 -8.30 7.39 8.96
CA PRO A 293 -6.90 7.79 8.98
C PRO A 293 -6.29 7.66 10.39
N ALA A 294 -7.00 8.01 11.45
CA ALA A 294 -6.49 7.91 12.82
C ALA A 294 -6.09 6.47 13.18
N THR A 295 -6.90 5.49 12.83
CA THR A 295 -6.59 4.06 13.04
C THR A 295 -5.40 3.62 12.19
N THR A 296 -5.32 4.09 10.96
CA THR A 296 -4.19 3.78 10.06
C THR A 296 -2.88 4.38 10.59
N PHE A 297 -2.88 5.63 11.05
CA PHE A 297 -1.69 6.30 11.58
C PHE A 297 -1.06 5.57 12.76
N ALA A 298 -1.87 4.94 13.60
CA ALA A 298 -1.38 4.17 14.74
C ALA A 298 -0.42 3.03 14.34
N HIS A 299 -0.48 2.55 13.11
CA HIS A 299 0.36 1.48 12.59
C HIS A 299 1.56 1.96 11.78
N LEU A 300 1.63 3.25 11.42
CA LEU A 300 2.67 3.76 10.54
C LEU A 300 4.01 3.98 11.24
N ASP A 301 5.09 3.54 10.62
CA ASP A 301 6.47 3.80 11.06
C ASP A 301 7.05 5.06 10.44
N ALA A 302 6.57 5.44 9.25
CA ALA A 302 6.98 6.64 8.54
C ALA A 302 5.84 7.21 7.70
N THR A 303 5.94 8.49 7.38
CA THR A 303 5.06 9.16 6.43
C THR A 303 5.87 9.84 5.35
N THR A 304 5.43 9.68 4.10
CA THR A 304 5.99 10.39 2.94
C THR A 304 4.90 11.27 2.37
N VAL A 305 5.12 12.58 2.38
CA VAL A 305 4.16 13.57 1.88
C VAL A 305 4.66 14.11 0.55
N LEU A 306 3.85 13.95 -0.50
CA LEU A 306 4.10 14.50 -1.82
C LEU A 306 3.43 15.86 -1.95
N SER A 307 4.23 16.89 -2.26
CA SER A 307 3.81 18.30 -2.30
C SER A 307 3.55 18.77 -3.72
N ARG A 308 2.37 19.36 -3.95
CA ARG A 308 2.07 20.06 -5.21
C ARG A 308 2.96 21.29 -5.43
N GLY A 309 3.37 21.95 -4.34
CA GLY A 309 4.26 23.09 -4.41
C GLY A 309 5.64 22.72 -4.97
N LEU A 310 6.17 21.57 -4.57
CA LEU A 310 7.44 21.06 -5.11
C LEU A 310 7.30 20.57 -6.55
N ALA A 311 6.22 19.85 -6.86
CA ALA A 311 5.92 19.41 -8.22
C ALA A 311 5.77 20.60 -9.18
N ALA A 312 5.12 21.67 -8.77
CA ALA A 312 5.00 22.91 -9.55
C ALA A 312 6.33 23.62 -9.80
N LYS A 313 7.31 23.45 -8.90
CA LYS A 313 8.69 23.94 -9.09
C LYS A 313 9.56 23.00 -9.96
N GLY A 314 9.01 21.86 -10.42
CA GLY A 314 9.76 20.85 -11.18
C GLY A 314 10.71 20.02 -10.33
N ILE A 315 10.52 19.97 -9.01
CA ILE A 315 11.33 19.18 -8.08
C ILE A 315 10.71 17.79 -7.96
N TYR A 316 11.42 16.77 -8.38
CA TYR A 316 11.02 15.35 -8.31
C TYR A 316 12.15 14.48 -7.74
N PRO A 317 11.81 13.48 -6.88
CA PRO A 317 10.47 13.23 -6.36
C PRO A 317 9.98 14.41 -5.51
N ALA A 318 8.69 14.73 -5.62
CA ALA A 318 8.07 15.88 -4.96
C ALA A 318 7.80 15.61 -3.45
N VAL A 319 8.71 14.92 -2.78
CA VAL A 319 8.64 14.60 -1.36
C VAL A 319 8.91 15.86 -0.54
N ASP A 320 7.95 16.23 0.31
CA ASP A 320 8.14 17.34 1.25
C ASP A 320 9.01 16.88 2.43
N PRO A 321 10.22 17.41 2.56
CA PRO A 321 11.14 16.96 3.59
C PRO A 321 10.77 17.44 5.00
N LEU A 322 9.91 18.44 5.12
CA LEU A 322 9.49 19.01 6.41
C LEU A 322 8.22 18.34 6.94
N ASP A 323 7.30 17.97 6.04
CA ASP A 323 6.05 17.32 6.40
C ASP A 323 6.17 15.79 6.45
N SER A 324 7.23 15.22 5.88
CA SER A 324 7.53 13.79 5.96
C SER A 324 8.26 13.45 7.26
N THR A 325 7.91 12.31 7.85
CA THR A 325 8.45 11.89 9.15
C THR A 325 8.85 10.42 9.15
N SER A 326 9.75 10.03 10.05
CA SER A 326 10.11 8.64 10.28
C SER A 326 10.54 8.39 11.72
N THR A 327 10.08 7.28 12.27
CA THR A 327 10.54 6.79 13.59
C THR A 327 11.97 6.28 13.56
N MET A 328 12.51 6.04 12.38
CA MET A 328 13.89 5.54 12.20
C MET A 328 14.94 6.65 12.27
N LEU A 329 14.55 7.92 12.10
CA LEU A 329 15.47 9.06 12.20
C LEU A 329 15.67 9.45 13.67
N GLN A 330 16.47 8.68 14.36
CA GLN A 330 16.81 8.92 15.76
C GLN A 330 18.22 8.38 16.10
N PRO A 331 18.89 8.95 17.09
CA PRO A 331 20.18 8.45 17.56
C PRO A 331 20.08 6.99 17.98
N GLY A 332 21.08 6.19 17.59
CA GLY A 332 21.13 4.76 17.90
C GLY A 332 20.54 3.85 16.81
N ILE A 333 19.72 4.37 15.89
CA ILE A 333 19.27 3.65 14.70
C ILE A 333 20.07 4.09 13.49
N VAL A 334 20.12 5.40 13.23
CA VAL A 334 21.05 6.00 12.25
C VAL A 334 22.36 6.39 12.94
N THR A 335 23.42 6.60 12.15
CA THR A 335 24.68 7.12 12.69
C THR A 335 24.48 8.55 13.21
N GLU A 336 25.29 8.95 14.18
CA GLU A 336 25.24 10.30 14.74
C GLU A 336 25.45 11.36 13.64
N THR A 337 26.38 11.13 12.74
CA THR A 337 26.63 12.01 11.59
C THR A 337 25.39 12.13 10.68
N HIS A 338 24.70 11.02 10.41
CA HIS A 338 23.46 11.04 9.62
C HIS A 338 22.39 11.90 10.30
N TYR A 339 22.20 11.69 11.59
CA TYR A 339 21.18 12.42 12.37
C TYR A 339 21.48 13.93 12.39
N GLU A 340 22.71 14.32 12.67
CA GLU A 340 23.14 15.73 12.68
C GLU A 340 22.95 16.40 11.32
N ILE A 341 23.34 15.74 10.23
CA ILE A 341 23.16 16.27 8.87
C ILE A 341 21.68 16.43 8.56
N ALA A 342 20.85 15.44 8.88
CA ALA A 342 19.42 15.49 8.65
C ALA A 342 18.74 16.66 9.39
N GLU A 343 19.09 16.86 10.67
CA GLU A 343 18.56 17.98 11.46
C GLU A 343 19.01 19.35 10.89
N ASN A 344 20.29 19.50 10.54
CA ASN A 344 20.80 20.72 9.93
C ASN A 344 20.14 21.04 8.58
N VAL A 345 19.86 20.01 7.77
CA VAL A 345 19.15 20.17 6.50
C VAL A 345 17.70 20.62 6.74
N LYS A 346 17.00 20.00 7.69
CA LYS A 346 15.64 20.39 8.06
C LYS A 346 15.58 21.83 8.58
N GLU A 347 16.49 22.22 9.45
CA GLU A 347 16.58 23.58 9.96
C GLU A 347 16.77 24.60 8.83
N THR A 348 17.70 24.32 7.91
CA THR A 348 17.96 25.18 6.75
C THR A 348 16.71 25.31 5.86
N LEU A 349 16.03 24.20 5.57
CA LEU A 349 14.82 24.20 4.76
C LEU A 349 13.64 24.87 5.47
N GLN A 350 13.50 24.69 6.79
CA GLN A 350 12.47 25.35 7.59
C GLN A 350 12.67 26.87 7.59
N ARG A 351 13.89 27.33 7.79
CA ARG A 351 14.20 28.77 7.73
C ARG A 351 13.92 29.34 6.34
N TYR A 352 14.26 28.61 5.29
CA TYR A 352 13.93 29.00 3.92
C TYR A 352 12.42 29.11 3.69
N LYS A 353 11.64 28.18 4.20
CA LYS A 353 10.17 28.22 4.11
C LYS A 353 9.59 29.46 4.78
N GLU A 354 10.11 29.85 5.97
CA GLU A 354 9.71 31.07 6.66
C GLU A 354 10.07 32.35 5.88
N LEU A 355 11.19 32.33 5.18
CA LEU A 355 11.64 33.49 4.38
C LEU A 355 10.91 33.62 3.04
N GLN A 356 10.26 32.57 2.54
CA GLN A 356 9.59 32.60 1.24
C GLN A 356 8.51 33.68 1.13
N ASP A 357 7.72 33.91 2.18
CA ASP A 357 6.70 34.96 2.22
C ASP A 357 7.31 36.34 2.14
N ILE A 358 8.41 36.56 2.83
CA ILE A 358 9.17 37.81 2.81
C ILE A 358 9.76 38.04 1.42
N ILE A 359 10.35 37.00 0.82
CA ILE A 359 10.92 37.08 -0.54
C ILE A 359 9.85 37.41 -1.58
N ALA A 360 8.65 36.82 -1.44
CA ALA A 360 7.53 37.05 -2.37
C ALA A 360 7.01 38.49 -2.32
N ILE A 361 7.04 39.14 -1.16
CA ILE A 361 6.50 40.49 -0.95
C ILE A 361 7.56 41.55 -1.18
N LEU A 362 8.74 41.38 -0.59
CA LEU A 362 9.77 42.44 -0.54
C LEU A 362 10.97 42.18 -1.47
N GLY A 363 11.12 40.96 -1.96
CA GLY A 363 12.28 40.54 -2.73
C GLY A 363 13.44 40.03 -1.87
N ILE A 364 14.39 39.34 -2.51
CA ILE A 364 15.54 38.72 -1.84
C ILE A 364 16.56 39.78 -1.31
N ASP A 365 16.56 40.99 -1.90
CA ASP A 365 17.53 42.04 -1.56
C ASP A 365 17.24 42.66 -0.19
N GLU A 366 16.01 42.53 0.31
CA GLU A 366 15.61 43.02 1.64
C GLU A 366 15.99 42.09 2.79
N LEU A 367 16.50 40.90 2.47
CA LEU A 367 16.95 39.93 3.48
C LEU A 367 18.31 40.32 4.07
N SER A 368 18.55 39.94 5.32
CA SER A 368 19.87 40.01 5.93
C SER A 368 20.89 39.15 5.14
N GLU A 369 22.16 39.43 5.32
CA GLU A 369 23.24 38.69 4.64
C GLU A 369 23.20 37.19 5.01
N ASP A 370 22.94 36.88 6.28
CA ASP A 370 22.81 35.52 6.78
C ASP A 370 21.59 34.81 6.19
N ASP A 371 20.46 35.49 6.09
CA ASP A 371 19.25 34.92 5.47
C ASP A 371 19.41 34.68 3.97
N ARG A 372 20.12 35.56 3.25
CA ARG A 372 20.49 35.32 1.84
C ARG A 372 21.35 34.09 1.66
N LEU A 373 22.33 33.91 2.55
CA LEU A 373 23.18 32.72 2.55
C LEU A 373 22.38 31.45 2.83
N THR A 374 21.44 31.51 3.78
CA THR A 374 20.53 30.39 4.09
C THR A 374 19.65 30.04 2.88
N VAL A 375 19.10 31.04 2.20
CA VAL A 375 18.32 30.81 0.96
C VAL A 375 19.16 30.15 -0.13
N ALA A 376 20.38 30.61 -0.33
CA ALA A 376 21.30 30.04 -1.32
C ALA A 376 21.65 28.58 -1.01
N ARG A 377 21.90 28.27 0.25
CA ARG A 377 22.14 26.89 0.73
C ARG A 377 20.91 26.00 0.55
N ALA A 378 19.74 26.48 0.96
CA ALA A 378 18.48 25.75 0.86
C ALA A 378 18.14 25.38 -0.60
N ARG A 379 18.30 26.30 -1.53
CA ARG A 379 18.09 26.04 -2.96
C ARG A 379 19.03 24.97 -3.52
N LYS A 380 20.29 24.95 -3.07
CA LYS A 380 21.24 23.90 -3.46
C LYS A 380 20.86 22.54 -2.85
N VAL A 381 20.39 22.53 -1.61
CA VAL A 381 19.93 21.32 -0.93
C VAL A 381 18.67 20.76 -1.62
N GLU A 382 17.69 21.59 -1.94
CA GLU A 382 16.50 21.16 -2.69
C GLU A 382 16.88 20.49 -4.02
N ARG A 383 17.80 21.07 -4.77
CA ARG A 383 18.30 20.51 -6.03
C ARG A 383 19.09 19.21 -5.84
N PHE A 384 19.84 19.10 -4.75
CA PHE A 384 20.59 17.88 -4.46
C PHE A 384 19.69 16.72 -4.08
N LEU A 385 18.62 16.99 -3.33
CA LEU A 385 17.66 16.00 -2.88
C LEU A 385 16.68 15.52 -3.97
N SER A 386 16.59 16.28 -5.07
CA SER A 386 15.76 15.91 -6.21
C SER A 386 16.44 14.92 -7.17
#